data_9ee2879b720375a0e39c635a77b4be44
#
_entry.id   9ee2879b720375a0e39c635a77b4be44
#
_cell.length_a   1.000
_cell.length_b   1.000
_cell.length_c   1.000
_cell.angle_alpha   90.00
_cell.angle_beta   90.00
_cell.angle_gamma   90.00
#
_symmetry.space_group_name_H-M   'P 1'
#
loop_
_entity.id
_entity.type
_entity.pdbx_description
1 polymer ?
#
loop_
_entity_poly.entity_id
_entity_poly.type
_entity_poly.pdbx_seq_one_letter_code
_entity_poly.pdbx_strand_id
1 'polypeptide(L)'
;MAAIALAGCAANAETVTIAALGDSLTAGYGLPAGQGFVPQLEAWLLAQGADVNVVNAGVSGDTTAGGLARVDWAITGDTDAMILELGANDFLRGIDPAVSRENLAGILEASREAGLETLLVAIPASNNYGADYRIAFDGMYTDLADEFDVPLYPDFFAALDTAEDTSGAAQRYFQADGLHPNAEGVALIVEAIGPEVLKLVEAASAQAAAQTVAE
;
A
#
# COMPACT_ATOMS: atom_id res chain seq x y z
N MET A 1 -17.51 26.88 46.20
CA MET A 1 -17.61 26.01 45.01
C MET A 1 -16.29 26.07 44.25
N ALA A 2 -15.46 25.03 44.36
CA ALA A 2 -14.18 24.96 43.65
C ALA A 2 -14.42 24.24 42.32
N ALA A 3 -14.16 24.91 41.19
CA ALA A 3 -14.19 24.34 39.87
C ALA A 3 -12.88 23.55 39.66
N ILE A 4 -12.96 22.24 39.58
CA ILE A 4 -11.85 21.37 39.17
C ILE A 4 -11.76 21.46 37.64
N ALA A 5 -10.75 22.19 37.14
CA ALA A 5 -10.39 22.15 35.73
C ALA A 5 -9.69 20.80 35.46
N LEU A 6 -10.35 19.88 34.76
CA LEU A 6 -9.69 18.74 34.15
C LEU A 6 -8.82 19.29 32.99
N ALA A 7 -7.54 19.41 33.24
CA ALA A 7 -6.56 19.53 32.18
C ALA A 7 -6.48 18.15 31.52
N GLY A 8 -7.13 18.01 30.36
CA GLY A 8 -6.90 16.87 29.48
C GLY A 8 -5.45 16.93 29.00
N CYS A 9 -4.60 16.00 29.42
CA CYS A 9 -3.35 15.73 28.72
C CYS A 9 -3.74 15.29 27.30
N ALA A 10 -3.52 16.15 26.31
CA ALA A 10 -3.37 15.68 24.94
C ALA A 10 -2.10 14.82 24.95
N ALA A 11 -2.24 13.49 24.90
CA ALA A 11 -1.13 12.63 24.54
C ALA A 11 -0.64 13.14 23.17
N ASN A 12 0.62 13.53 23.07
CA ASN A 12 1.24 13.68 21.75
C ASN A 12 1.07 12.32 21.06
N ALA A 13 0.25 12.27 20.02
CA ALA A 13 0.25 11.12 19.14
C ALA A 13 1.65 11.00 18.55
N GLU A 14 2.28 9.85 18.69
CA GLU A 14 3.56 9.58 18.03
C GLU A 14 3.32 9.56 16.52
N THR A 15 4.30 10.06 15.74
CA THR A 15 4.26 10.02 14.28
C THR A 15 4.20 8.57 13.81
N VAL A 16 3.19 8.21 13.02
CA VAL A 16 3.06 6.85 12.48
C VAL A 16 3.98 6.67 11.28
N THR A 17 4.90 5.71 11.37
CA THR A 17 5.80 5.37 10.26
C THR A 17 5.22 4.21 9.45
N ILE A 18 4.97 4.45 8.16
CA ILE A 18 4.41 3.48 7.21
C ILE A 18 5.50 3.03 6.24
N ALA A 19 5.80 1.73 6.17
CA ALA A 19 6.63 1.18 5.11
C ALA A 19 5.76 0.88 3.88
N ALA A 20 5.98 1.60 2.77
CA ALA A 20 5.34 1.28 1.50
C ALA A 20 6.23 0.29 0.72
N LEU A 21 5.98 -1.01 0.90
CA LEU A 21 6.68 -2.12 0.23
C LEU A 21 6.01 -2.43 -1.10
N GLY A 22 6.73 -2.23 -2.20
CA GLY A 22 6.17 -2.41 -3.53
C GLY A 22 7.21 -2.45 -4.64
N ASP A 23 6.73 -2.33 -5.86
CA ASP A 23 7.58 -2.35 -7.05
C ASP A 23 7.79 -0.94 -7.67
N SER A 24 7.75 -0.81 -8.99
CA SER A 24 7.91 0.46 -9.71
C SER A 24 6.77 1.45 -9.46
N LEU A 25 5.57 0.97 -9.15
CA LEU A 25 4.41 1.80 -8.85
C LEU A 25 4.63 2.55 -7.52
N THR A 26 5.05 1.83 -6.50
CA THR A 26 5.44 2.40 -5.20
C THR A 26 6.70 3.26 -5.32
N ALA A 27 7.74 2.80 -6.04
CA ALA A 27 8.99 3.53 -6.22
C ALA A 27 8.81 4.89 -6.91
N GLY A 28 7.75 5.07 -7.72
CA GLY A 28 7.51 6.27 -8.53
C GLY A 28 8.36 6.30 -9.80
N TYR A 29 8.52 5.14 -10.47
CA TYR A 29 9.33 4.98 -11.67
C TYR A 29 8.97 6.02 -12.74
N GLY A 30 10.03 6.64 -13.33
CA GLY A 30 9.90 7.59 -14.42
C GLY A 30 9.40 8.98 -14.01
N LEU A 31 9.04 9.19 -12.74
CA LEU A 31 8.52 10.46 -12.25
C LEU A 31 9.61 11.31 -11.56
N PRO A 32 9.52 12.64 -11.63
CA PRO A 32 10.33 13.52 -10.82
C PRO A 32 10.12 13.27 -9.31
N ALA A 33 11.11 13.59 -8.49
CA ALA A 33 11.00 13.54 -7.04
C ALA A 33 9.79 14.37 -6.58
N GLY A 34 9.00 13.81 -5.68
CA GLY A 34 7.77 14.41 -5.17
C GLY A 34 6.50 14.16 -6.00
N GLN A 35 6.61 13.51 -7.18
CA GLN A 35 5.45 13.21 -8.04
C GLN A 35 5.07 11.72 -8.08
N GLY A 36 5.83 10.86 -7.39
CA GLY A 36 5.51 9.44 -7.24
C GLY A 36 4.43 9.19 -6.19
N PHE A 37 4.04 7.92 -6.07
CA PHE A 37 2.97 7.47 -5.16
C PHE A 37 3.24 7.86 -3.70
N VAL A 38 4.39 7.47 -3.16
CA VAL A 38 4.72 7.69 -1.75
C VAL A 38 4.72 9.17 -1.35
N PRO A 39 5.43 10.08 -2.02
CA PRO A 39 5.43 11.49 -1.63
C PRO A 39 4.07 12.18 -1.82
N GLN A 40 3.27 11.78 -2.81
CA GLN A 40 1.92 12.31 -2.97
C GLN A 40 0.97 11.79 -1.89
N LEU A 41 1.07 10.50 -1.53
CA LEU A 41 0.29 9.91 -0.45
C LEU A 41 0.61 10.55 0.90
N GLU A 42 1.89 10.72 1.23
CA GLU A 42 2.30 11.39 2.46
C GLU A 42 1.75 12.82 2.53
N ALA A 43 1.89 13.59 1.44
CA ALA A 43 1.36 14.94 1.38
C ALA A 43 -0.17 14.98 1.54
N TRP A 44 -0.89 14.01 0.97
CA TRP A 44 -2.33 13.87 1.12
C TRP A 44 -2.71 13.56 2.58
N LEU A 45 -2.06 12.60 3.21
CA LEU A 45 -2.32 12.21 4.61
C LEU A 45 -2.04 13.37 5.57
N LEU A 46 -0.93 14.09 5.40
CA LEU A 46 -0.60 15.30 6.17
C LEU A 46 -1.67 16.38 5.98
N ALA A 47 -2.22 16.55 4.78
CA ALA A 47 -3.31 17.49 4.51
C ALA A 47 -4.63 17.08 5.18
N GLN A 48 -4.87 15.80 5.45
CA GLN A 48 -5.98 15.31 6.27
C GLN A 48 -5.72 15.48 7.79
N GLY A 49 -4.54 15.94 8.19
CA GLY A 49 -4.17 16.17 9.59
C GLY A 49 -3.55 14.95 10.29
N ALA A 50 -3.22 13.90 9.55
CA ALA A 50 -2.48 12.76 10.09
C ALA A 50 -1.01 13.15 10.37
N ASP A 51 -0.42 12.63 11.45
CA ASP A 51 1.01 12.76 11.74
C ASP A 51 1.70 11.48 11.28
N VAL A 52 2.28 11.52 10.08
CA VAL A 52 2.81 10.34 9.40
C VAL A 52 4.16 10.59 8.73
N ASN A 53 4.92 9.52 8.59
CA ASN A 53 6.10 9.44 7.75
C ASN A 53 5.96 8.20 6.85
N VAL A 54 5.89 8.38 5.53
CA VAL A 54 5.74 7.25 4.59
C VAL A 54 7.08 6.94 3.94
N VAL A 55 7.66 5.81 4.34
CA VAL A 55 8.97 5.33 3.85
C VAL A 55 8.78 4.60 2.53
N ASN A 56 9.43 5.10 1.47
CA ASN A 56 9.42 4.44 0.17
C ASN A 56 10.34 3.21 0.17
N ALA A 57 9.75 2.03 0.25
CA ALA A 57 10.41 0.75 0.10
C ALA A 57 10.06 0.06 -1.24
N GLY A 58 9.74 0.84 -2.28
CA GLY A 58 9.51 0.37 -3.65
C GLY A 58 10.81 0.10 -4.39
N VAL A 59 10.88 -1.01 -5.12
CA VAL A 59 12.01 -1.36 -6.00
C VAL A 59 11.49 -1.72 -7.39
N SER A 60 11.82 -0.88 -8.37
CA SER A 60 11.35 -1.08 -9.75
C SER A 60 11.76 -2.43 -10.32
N GLY A 61 10.77 -3.17 -10.84
CA GLY A 61 10.97 -4.50 -11.39
C GLY A 61 10.87 -5.64 -10.38
N ASP A 62 10.64 -5.36 -9.09
CA ASP A 62 10.48 -6.40 -8.09
C ASP A 62 9.25 -7.26 -8.36
N THR A 63 9.44 -8.55 -8.12
CA THR A 63 8.37 -9.55 -8.02
C THR A 63 8.00 -9.75 -6.54
N THR A 64 6.96 -10.52 -6.29
CA THR A 64 6.62 -10.96 -4.93
C THR A 64 7.79 -11.67 -4.24
N ALA A 65 8.58 -12.48 -4.98
CA ALA A 65 9.79 -13.11 -4.47
C ALA A 65 10.89 -12.12 -4.11
N GLY A 66 11.05 -11.04 -4.90
CA GLY A 66 11.99 -9.95 -4.60
C GLY A 66 11.60 -9.21 -3.33
N GLY A 67 10.31 -8.89 -3.18
CA GLY A 67 9.76 -8.27 -1.97
C GLY A 67 9.97 -9.14 -0.73
N LEU A 68 9.66 -10.44 -0.81
CA LEU A 68 9.88 -11.38 0.29
C LEU A 68 11.35 -11.46 0.71
N ALA A 69 12.27 -11.46 -0.24
CA ALA A 69 13.71 -11.54 0.04
C ALA A 69 14.27 -10.31 0.79
N ARG A 70 13.51 -9.20 0.84
CA ARG A 70 13.93 -7.94 1.45
C ARG A 70 12.95 -7.35 2.46
N VAL A 71 11.89 -8.06 2.81
CA VAL A 71 10.89 -7.56 3.76
C VAL A 71 11.51 -7.14 5.09
N ASP A 72 12.45 -7.90 5.61
CA ASP A 72 13.17 -7.58 6.86
C ASP A 72 13.97 -6.26 6.78
N TRP A 73 14.33 -5.80 5.57
CA TRP A 73 14.98 -4.50 5.37
C TRP A 73 13.98 -3.35 5.26
N ALA A 74 12.76 -3.65 4.83
CA ALA A 74 11.68 -2.67 4.72
C ALA A 74 11.02 -2.41 6.08
N ILE A 75 10.95 -3.43 6.92
CA ILE A 75 10.41 -3.37 8.28
C ILE A 75 11.55 -3.02 9.24
N THR A 76 11.56 -1.80 9.76
CA THR A 76 12.52 -1.35 10.78
C THR A 76 11.84 -1.29 12.14
N GLY A 77 12.64 -1.14 13.22
CA GLY A 77 12.10 -1.04 14.58
C GLY A 77 11.16 0.17 14.82
N ASP A 78 11.19 1.14 13.92
CA ASP A 78 10.34 2.34 13.98
C ASP A 78 9.14 2.25 13.01
N THR A 79 8.88 1.08 12.40
CA THR A 79 7.75 0.88 11.48
C THR A 79 6.51 0.49 12.28
N ASP A 80 5.40 1.19 12.07
CA ASP A 80 4.11 0.95 12.74
C ASP A 80 3.10 0.27 11.81
N ALA A 81 3.22 0.51 10.50
CA ALA A 81 2.30 -0.05 9.52
C ALA A 81 2.99 -0.35 8.18
N MET A 82 2.36 -1.18 7.36
CA MET A 82 2.85 -1.51 6.02
C MET A 82 1.75 -1.36 4.97
N ILE A 83 2.10 -0.78 3.83
CA ILE A 83 1.35 -0.91 2.58
C ILE A 83 2.09 -1.93 1.73
N LEU A 84 1.43 -3.04 1.36
CA LEU A 84 2.00 -4.10 0.53
C LEU A 84 1.39 -4.04 -0.87
N GLU A 85 2.17 -3.56 -1.84
CA GLU A 85 1.79 -3.40 -3.25
C GLU A 85 2.78 -4.16 -4.12
N LEU A 86 2.53 -5.43 -4.44
CA LEU A 86 3.38 -6.31 -5.27
C LEU A 86 2.54 -7.29 -6.07
N GLY A 87 3.06 -7.69 -7.23
CA GLY A 87 2.48 -8.70 -8.10
C GLY A 87 2.47 -8.32 -9.58
N ALA A 88 2.57 -7.02 -9.93
CA ALA A 88 2.56 -6.59 -11.33
C ALA A 88 3.64 -7.29 -12.15
N ASN A 89 4.86 -7.38 -11.63
CA ASN A 89 5.97 -8.03 -12.32
C ASN A 89 5.82 -9.56 -12.38
N ASP A 90 5.10 -10.17 -11.46
CA ASP A 90 4.78 -11.59 -11.47
C ASP A 90 3.86 -11.92 -12.65
N PHE A 91 2.73 -11.22 -12.79
CA PHE A 91 1.83 -11.46 -13.90
C PHE A 91 2.46 -11.05 -15.25
N LEU A 92 3.22 -9.95 -15.32
CA LEU A 92 3.92 -9.56 -16.56
C LEU A 92 4.90 -10.62 -17.05
N ARG A 93 5.47 -11.42 -16.14
CA ARG A 93 6.41 -12.53 -16.45
C ARG A 93 5.74 -13.90 -16.48
N GLY A 94 4.43 -13.99 -16.25
CA GLY A 94 3.68 -15.24 -16.23
C GLY A 94 4.11 -16.19 -15.12
N ILE A 95 4.51 -15.67 -13.96
CA ILE A 95 4.83 -16.47 -12.79
C ILE A 95 3.54 -17.13 -12.30
N ASP A 96 3.64 -18.39 -11.87
CA ASP A 96 2.50 -19.14 -11.35
C ASP A 96 1.85 -18.37 -10.16
N PRO A 97 0.54 -18.09 -10.20
CA PRO A 97 -0.16 -17.40 -9.10
C PRO A 97 0.03 -18.07 -7.73
N ALA A 98 0.22 -19.39 -7.69
CA ALA A 98 0.48 -20.10 -6.44
C ALA A 98 1.83 -19.68 -5.82
N VAL A 99 2.86 -19.42 -6.64
CA VAL A 99 4.16 -18.93 -6.18
C VAL A 99 4.05 -17.49 -5.69
N SER A 100 3.35 -16.63 -6.42
CA SER A 100 3.12 -15.25 -6.00
C SER A 100 2.36 -15.18 -4.68
N ARG A 101 1.33 -16.02 -4.52
CA ARG A 101 0.56 -16.16 -3.28
C ARG A 101 1.44 -16.57 -2.10
N GLU A 102 2.29 -17.60 -2.28
CA GLU A 102 3.21 -18.07 -1.23
C GLU A 102 4.17 -16.96 -0.78
N ASN A 103 4.70 -16.19 -1.72
CA ASN A 103 5.59 -15.07 -1.42
C ASN A 103 4.87 -13.95 -0.67
N LEU A 104 3.66 -13.56 -1.12
CA LEU A 104 2.85 -12.53 -0.43
C LEU A 104 2.45 -13.00 0.98
N ALA A 105 2.10 -14.28 1.15
CA ALA A 105 1.82 -14.87 2.47
C ALA A 105 3.05 -14.75 3.39
N GLY A 106 4.25 -15.01 2.88
CA GLY A 106 5.50 -14.85 3.65
C GLY A 106 5.76 -13.39 4.08
N ILE A 107 5.43 -12.42 3.22
CA ILE A 107 5.54 -11.00 3.57
C ILE A 107 4.52 -10.61 4.64
N LEU A 108 3.27 -11.06 4.50
CA LEU A 108 2.21 -10.80 5.49
C LEU A 108 2.52 -11.45 6.84
N GLU A 109 3.11 -12.65 6.82
CA GLU A 109 3.59 -13.30 8.04
C GLU A 109 4.69 -12.49 8.74
N ALA A 110 5.69 -12.01 7.99
CA ALA A 110 6.75 -11.17 8.54
C ALA A 110 6.18 -9.85 9.14
N SER A 111 5.20 -9.24 8.48
CA SER A 111 4.50 -8.07 8.99
C SER A 111 3.74 -8.38 10.28
N ARG A 112 3.02 -9.49 10.33
CA ARG A 112 2.29 -9.95 11.51
C ARG A 112 3.22 -10.25 12.69
N GLU A 113 4.36 -10.91 12.43
CA GLU A 113 5.37 -11.20 13.46
C GLU A 113 6.01 -9.92 14.01
N ALA A 114 6.14 -8.88 13.18
CA ALA A 114 6.60 -7.56 13.60
C ALA A 114 5.49 -6.75 14.32
N GLY A 115 4.26 -7.24 14.34
CA GLY A 115 3.11 -6.57 14.98
C GLY A 115 2.62 -5.35 14.21
N LEU A 116 2.77 -5.32 12.89
CA LEU A 116 2.37 -4.18 12.05
C LEU A 116 0.93 -4.32 11.57
N GLU A 117 0.22 -3.18 11.54
CA GLU A 117 -1.00 -3.07 10.75
C GLU A 117 -0.64 -3.07 9.25
N THR A 118 -1.38 -3.83 8.42
CA THR A 118 -1.05 -3.96 7.00
C THR A 118 -2.25 -3.71 6.10
N LEU A 119 -2.07 -2.88 5.06
CA LEU A 119 -3.00 -2.74 3.94
C LEU A 119 -2.44 -3.52 2.75
N LEU A 120 -3.13 -4.57 2.34
CA LEU A 120 -2.81 -5.30 1.10
C LEU A 120 -3.44 -4.58 -0.09
N VAL A 121 -2.64 -4.32 -1.13
CA VAL A 121 -3.09 -3.62 -2.35
C VAL A 121 -2.98 -4.56 -3.53
N ALA A 122 -4.10 -4.89 -4.14
CA ALA A 122 -4.15 -5.77 -5.29
C ALA A 122 -3.82 -5.04 -6.60
N ILE A 123 -3.22 -5.76 -7.52
CA ILE A 123 -2.97 -5.35 -8.90
C ILE A 123 -3.60 -6.41 -9.81
N PRO A 124 -4.80 -6.15 -10.38
CA PRO A 124 -5.48 -7.12 -11.21
C PRO A 124 -4.69 -7.53 -12.44
N ALA A 125 -4.65 -8.82 -12.73
CA ALA A 125 -3.96 -9.34 -13.91
C ALA A 125 -4.78 -9.11 -15.18
N SER A 126 -4.07 -8.91 -16.31
CA SER A 126 -4.69 -8.91 -17.62
C SER A 126 -5.03 -10.33 -18.10
N ASN A 127 -5.77 -10.44 -19.22
CA ASN A 127 -6.13 -11.73 -19.81
C ASN A 127 -5.00 -12.39 -20.64
N ASN A 128 -3.77 -11.92 -20.58
CA ASN A 128 -2.65 -12.36 -21.43
C ASN A 128 -2.33 -13.87 -21.27
N TYR A 129 -2.55 -14.43 -20.09
CA TYR A 129 -2.29 -15.85 -19.79
C TYR A 129 -3.58 -16.68 -19.66
N GLY A 130 -4.72 -16.14 -20.10
CA GLY A 130 -6.02 -16.79 -20.07
C GLY A 130 -6.81 -16.58 -18.78
N ALA A 131 -8.09 -16.98 -18.84
CA ALA A 131 -9.03 -16.70 -17.76
C ALA A 131 -8.69 -17.42 -16.45
N ASP A 132 -8.23 -18.67 -16.53
CA ASP A 132 -7.91 -19.47 -15.34
C ASP A 132 -6.73 -18.85 -14.55
N TYR A 133 -5.71 -18.37 -15.28
CA TYR A 133 -4.59 -17.64 -14.67
C TYR A 133 -5.08 -16.37 -13.96
N ARG A 134 -5.88 -15.56 -14.66
CA ARG A 134 -6.42 -14.32 -14.11
C ARG A 134 -7.26 -14.57 -12.86
N ILE A 135 -8.17 -15.55 -12.91
CA ILE A 135 -9.01 -15.89 -11.75
C ILE A 135 -8.14 -16.30 -10.55
N ALA A 136 -7.13 -17.14 -10.79
CA ALA A 136 -6.23 -17.58 -9.72
C ALA A 136 -5.37 -16.41 -9.17
N PHE A 137 -4.89 -15.54 -10.07
CA PHE A 137 -4.05 -14.41 -9.67
C PHE A 137 -4.83 -13.34 -8.90
N ASP A 138 -5.99 -12.92 -9.43
CA ASP A 138 -6.82 -11.91 -8.76
C ASP A 138 -7.38 -12.45 -7.43
N GLY A 139 -7.77 -13.74 -7.40
CA GLY A 139 -8.32 -14.40 -6.21
C GLY A 139 -7.33 -14.52 -5.06
N MET A 140 -6.01 -14.63 -5.34
CA MET A 140 -5.02 -14.78 -4.29
C MET A 140 -5.00 -13.61 -3.29
N TYR A 141 -5.29 -12.36 -3.75
CA TYR A 141 -5.32 -11.21 -2.86
C TYR A 141 -6.49 -11.26 -1.89
N THR A 142 -7.68 -11.67 -2.37
CA THR A 142 -8.85 -11.83 -1.51
C THR A 142 -8.62 -12.95 -0.50
N ASP A 143 -8.12 -14.11 -0.95
CA ASP A 143 -7.82 -15.24 -0.09
C ASP A 143 -6.79 -14.89 0.99
N LEU A 144 -5.76 -14.11 0.64
CA LEU A 144 -4.73 -13.67 1.59
C LEU A 144 -5.27 -12.63 2.57
N ALA A 145 -6.08 -11.69 2.11
CA ALA A 145 -6.71 -10.69 2.99
C ALA A 145 -7.59 -11.39 4.06
N ASP A 146 -8.37 -12.39 3.64
CA ASP A 146 -9.20 -13.18 4.55
C ASP A 146 -8.35 -14.07 5.49
N GLU A 147 -7.27 -14.69 4.99
CA GLU A 147 -6.40 -15.57 5.78
C GLU A 147 -5.64 -14.82 6.88
N PHE A 148 -5.16 -13.61 6.57
CA PHE A 148 -4.36 -12.80 7.48
C PHE A 148 -5.18 -11.76 8.26
N ASP A 149 -6.49 -11.66 7.99
CA ASP A 149 -7.41 -10.66 8.57
C ASP A 149 -6.90 -9.22 8.38
N VAL A 150 -6.47 -8.91 7.14
CA VAL A 150 -5.96 -7.59 6.76
C VAL A 150 -6.87 -6.91 5.75
N PRO A 151 -7.02 -5.58 5.80
CA PRO A 151 -7.77 -4.83 4.79
C PRO A 151 -7.16 -5.01 3.41
N LEU A 152 -8.03 -5.13 2.39
CA LEU A 152 -7.69 -5.23 0.98
C LEU A 152 -8.14 -3.98 0.23
N TYR A 153 -7.21 -3.31 -0.46
CA TYR A 153 -7.55 -2.38 -1.53
C TYR A 153 -7.58 -3.15 -2.86
N PRO A 154 -8.75 -3.33 -3.48
CA PRO A 154 -8.96 -4.42 -4.45
C PRO A 154 -8.34 -4.15 -5.83
N ASP A 155 -8.00 -2.90 -6.14
CA ASP A 155 -7.41 -2.54 -7.44
C ASP A 155 -6.67 -1.20 -7.36
N PHE A 156 -5.35 -1.24 -7.46
CA PHE A 156 -4.49 -0.05 -7.45
C PHE A 156 -4.88 0.98 -8.52
N PHE A 157 -5.37 0.52 -9.68
CA PHE A 157 -5.71 1.36 -10.83
C PHE A 157 -7.19 1.76 -10.91
N ALA A 158 -8.03 1.34 -9.97
CA ALA A 158 -9.50 1.55 -10.04
C ALA A 158 -9.91 3.01 -10.31
N ALA A 159 -9.17 3.97 -9.77
CA ALA A 159 -9.46 5.40 -9.99
C ALA A 159 -9.22 5.86 -11.43
N LEU A 160 -8.38 5.15 -12.18
CA LEU A 160 -8.05 5.46 -13.57
C LEU A 160 -9.09 4.87 -14.56
N ASP A 161 -9.73 3.77 -14.19
CA ASP A 161 -10.74 3.09 -15.01
C ASP A 161 -12.10 3.80 -14.99
N THR A 162 -12.38 4.57 -13.94
CA THR A 162 -13.64 5.32 -13.77
C THR A 162 -13.68 6.66 -14.53
N ALA A 163 -12.56 7.10 -15.10
CA ALA A 163 -12.54 8.29 -15.93
C ALA A 163 -13.43 8.08 -17.17
N GLU A 164 -14.42 8.94 -17.40
CA GLU A 164 -15.55 8.81 -18.35
C GLU A 164 -15.19 8.56 -19.84
N ASP A 165 -13.89 8.47 -20.16
CA ASP A 165 -13.41 8.18 -21.52
C ASP A 165 -12.37 7.05 -21.50
N THR A 166 -12.85 5.81 -21.61
CA THR A 166 -12.02 4.60 -21.68
C THR A 166 -11.05 4.57 -22.86
N SER A 167 -11.27 5.38 -23.90
CA SER A 167 -10.39 5.46 -25.09
C SER A 167 -9.22 6.45 -24.93
N GLY A 168 -9.35 7.44 -24.05
CA GLY A 168 -8.36 8.49 -23.77
C GLY A 168 -7.64 8.36 -22.43
N ALA A 169 -8.21 7.63 -21.47
CA ALA A 169 -7.69 7.51 -20.11
C ALA A 169 -6.27 6.93 -20.06
N ALA A 170 -5.99 5.89 -20.82
CA ALA A 170 -4.66 5.30 -20.91
C ALA A 170 -3.59 6.28 -21.40
N GLN A 171 -3.94 7.16 -22.34
CA GLN A 171 -3.00 8.19 -22.86
C GLN A 171 -2.87 9.39 -21.91
N ARG A 172 -3.91 9.68 -21.14
CA ARG A 172 -3.93 10.83 -20.23
C ARG A 172 -3.21 10.59 -18.92
N TYR A 173 -3.43 9.44 -18.31
CA TYR A 173 -3.00 9.16 -16.93
C TYR A 173 -1.78 8.24 -16.83
N PHE A 174 -1.33 7.69 -17.94
CA PHE A 174 -0.13 6.85 -18.00
C PHE A 174 1.03 7.56 -18.69
N GLN A 175 2.24 7.09 -18.39
CA GLN A 175 3.46 7.47 -19.09
C GLN A 175 3.47 6.85 -20.51
N ALA A 176 4.46 7.21 -21.32
CA ALA A 176 4.56 6.75 -22.70
C ALA A 176 4.68 5.22 -22.86
N ASP A 177 5.04 4.51 -21.78
CA ASP A 177 5.12 3.05 -21.76
C ASP A 177 3.76 2.36 -21.63
N GLY A 178 2.71 3.12 -21.25
CA GLY A 178 1.36 2.60 -21.06
C GLY A 178 1.19 1.65 -19.86
N LEU A 179 2.18 1.59 -18.97
CA LEU A 179 2.20 0.72 -17.78
C LEU A 179 2.21 1.52 -16.48
N HIS A 180 3.03 2.57 -16.43
CA HIS A 180 3.22 3.36 -15.22
C HIS A 180 2.36 4.62 -15.26
N PRO A 181 1.63 4.93 -14.19
CA PRO A 181 0.89 6.19 -14.10
C PRO A 181 1.83 7.39 -14.21
N ASN A 182 1.36 8.47 -14.84
CA ASN A 182 2.02 9.76 -14.76
C ASN A 182 1.63 10.48 -13.46
N ALA A 183 2.15 11.68 -13.22
CA ALA A 183 1.92 12.42 -11.97
C ALA A 183 0.42 12.71 -11.72
N GLU A 184 -0.37 12.96 -12.78
CA GLU A 184 -1.83 13.18 -12.68
C GLU A 184 -2.55 11.87 -12.35
N GLY A 185 -2.15 10.75 -12.97
CA GLY A 185 -2.67 9.42 -12.65
C GLY A 185 -2.37 9.00 -11.21
N VAL A 186 -1.14 9.26 -10.74
CA VAL A 186 -0.77 9.02 -9.33
C VAL A 186 -1.63 9.85 -8.38
N ALA A 187 -1.92 11.12 -8.69
CA ALA A 187 -2.76 11.96 -7.85
C ALA A 187 -4.19 11.39 -7.70
N LEU A 188 -4.76 10.87 -8.79
CA LEU A 188 -6.08 10.21 -8.74
C LEU A 188 -6.06 8.91 -7.91
N ILE A 189 -5.01 8.11 -8.06
CA ILE A 189 -4.83 6.90 -7.26
C ILE A 189 -4.73 7.26 -5.77
N VAL A 190 -3.92 8.25 -5.42
CA VAL A 190 -3.75 8.71 -4.04
C VAL A 190 -5.06 9.22 -3.44
N GLU A 191 -5.83 10.01 -4.18
CA GLU A 191 -7.14 10.48 -3.73
C GLU A 191 -8.11 9.32 -3.43
N ALA A 192 -8.03 8.25 -4.21
CA ALA A 192 -8.90 7.08 -4.06
C ALA A 192 -8.46 6.14 -2.91
N ILE A 193 -7.15 5.84 -2.79
CA ILE A 193 -6.64 4.93 -1.77
C ILE A 193 -6.44 5.65 -0.41
N GLY A 194 -6.22 6.95 -0.42
CA GLY A 194 -5.91 7.75 0.75
C GLY A 194 -6.82 7.50 1.96
N PRO A 195 -8.16 7.44 1.80
CA PRO A 195 -9.07 7.12 2.89
C PRO A 195 -8.83 5.75 3.54
N GLU A 196 -8.40 4.74 2.79
CA GLU A 196 -8.08 3.42 3.34
C GLU A 196 -6.74 3.44 4.09
N VAL A 197 -5.75 4.19 3.57
CA VAL A 197 -4.49 4.40 4.28
C VAL A 197 -4.69 5.24 5.54
N LEU A 198 -5.63 6.19 5.55
CA LEU A 198 -5.96 6.93 6.76
C LEU A 198 -6.51 6.02 7.87
N LYS A 199 -7.35 5.04 7.51
CA LYS A 199 -7.81 4.00 8.47
C LYS A 199 -6.66 3.14 8.99
N LEU A 200 -5.69 2.81 8.13
CA LEU A 200 -4.46 2.10 8.53
C LEU A 200 -3.68 2.91 9.58
N VAL A 201 -3.52 4.23 9.37
CA VAL A 201 -2.88 5.13 10.33
C VAL A 201 -3.62 5.15 11.67
N GLU A 202 -4.96 5.22 11.63
CA GLU A 202 -5.80 5.21 12.84
C GLU A 202 -5.64 3.89 13.61
N ALA A 203 -5.59 2.75 12.91
CA ALA A 203 -5.40 1.43 13.52
C ALA A 203 -4.01 1.33 14.17
N ALA A 204 -2.95 1.70 13.49
CA ALA A 204 -1.58 1.69 14.01
C ALA A 204 -1.43 2.61 15.23
N SER A 205 -2.00 3.82 15.19
CA SER A 205 -2.01 4.73 16.33
C SER A 205 -2.73 4.15 17.54
N ALA A 206 -3.87 3.48 17.33
CA ALA A 206 -4.64 2.85 18.41
C ALA A 206 -3.88 1.67 19.03
N GLN A 207 -3.17 0.89 18.22
CA GLN A 207 -2.34 -0.23 18.67
C GLN A 207 -1.17 0.27 19.53
N ALA A 208 -0.43 1.30 19.08
CA ALA A 208 0.66 1.90 19.85
C ALA A 208 0.18 2.44 21.22
N ALA A 209 -0.96 3.14 21.23
CA ALA A 209 -1.55 3.62 22.47
C ALA A 209 -1.95 2.49 23.44
N ALA A 210 -2.44 1.36 22.93
CA ALA A 210 -2.79 0.19 23.75
C ALA A 210 -1.56 -0.48 24.38
N GLN A 211 -0.44 -0.54 23.65
CA GLN A 211 0.84 -1.09 24.14
C GLN A 211 1.42 -0.22 25.27
N THR A 212 1.39 1.11 25.13
CA THR A 212 1.88 2.05 26.16
C THR A 212 1.11 1.97 27.48
N VAL A 213 -0.19 1.59 27.45
CA VAL A 213 -1.01 1.45 28.67
C VAL A 213 -0.77 0.11 29.38
N ALA A 214 -0.21 -0.89 28.68
CA ALA A 214 0.03 -2.24 29.21
C ALA A 214 1.40 -2.39 29.93
N GLU A 215 2.31 -1.44 29.76
CA GLU A 215 3.61 -1.33 30.48
C GLU A 215 3.48 -0.49 31.76
#